data_6d295debb3d09bc2deb45a2d7c6dcf75
#
_entry.id   6d295debb3d09bc2deb45a2d7c6dcf75
#
_cell.length_a   1.000
_cell.length_b   1.000
_cell.length_c   1.000
_cell.angle_alpha   90.00
_cell.angle_beta   90.00
_cell.angle_gamma   90.00
#
_symmetry.space_group_name_H-M   'P 1'
#
loop_
_entity.id
_entity.type
_entity.pdbx_description
1 polymer ?
#
loop_
_entity_poly.entity_id
_entity_poly.type
_entity_poly.pdbx_seq_one_letter_code
_entity_poly.pdbx_strand_id
1 'polypeptide(L)' 'MTLTKFNRLSLEEQQIAVLQEGVFLAERKDAPLRMMLYDMNSFYVEVFFLNRYNKVAWFNGFTS' A
#
# COMPACT_ATOMS: atom_id res chain seq x y z
N MET A 1 -13.81 -3.31 1.87
CA MET A 1 -13.25 -2.42 2.92
C MET A 1 -13.32 -0.98 2.44
N THR A 2 -13.51 -0.03 3.36
CA THR A 2 -13.49 1.40 3.06
C THR A 2 -12.13 2.00 3.36
N LEU A 3 -11.85 3.16 2.77
CA LEU A 3 -10.61 3.88 3.05
C LEU A 3 -10.52 4.27 4.53
N THR A 4 -11.64 4.71 5.12
CA THR A 4 -11.67 5.06 6.54
C THR A 4 -11.28 3.88 7.42
N LYS A 5 -11.80 2.70 7.12
CA LYS A 5 -11.46 1.49 7.85
C LYS A 5 -9.99 1.11 7.66
N PHE A 6 -9.50 1.21 6.43
CA PHE A 6 -8.09 0.92 6.12
C PHE A 6 -7.16 1.82 6.93
N ASN A 7 -7.48 3.11 7.02
CA ASN A 7 -6.65 4.08 7.75
C ASN A 7 -6.60 3.83 9.26
N ARG A 8 -7.53 3.05 9.79
CA ARG A 8 -7.57 2.69 11.21
C ARG A 8 -6.78 1.43 11.53
N LEU A 9 -6.37 0.70 10.51
CA LEU A 9 -5.63 -0.55 10.69
C LEU A 9 -4.18 -0.25 11.10
N SER A 10 -3.58 -1.18 11.82
CA SER A 10 -2.14 -1.15 12.09
C SER A 10 -1.39 -1.38 10.78
N LEU A 11 -0.09 -1.10 10.78
CA LEU A 11 0.76 -1.34 9.61
C LEU A 11 0.68 -2.79 9.16
N GLU A 12 0.74 -3.74 10.10
CA GLU A 12 0.64 -5.16 9.79
C GLU A 12 -0.71 -5.53 9.19
N GLU A 13 -1.78 -4.99 9.76
CA GLU A 13 -3.13 -5.23 9.24
C GLU A 13 -3.33 -4.62 7.86
N GLN A 14 -2.76 -3.44 7.62
CA GLN A 14 -2.80 -2.83 6.30
C GLN A 14 -2.09 -3.70 5.27
N GLN A 15 -0.94 -4.25 5.63
CA GLN A 15 -0.20 -5.14 4.75
C GLN A 15 -1.03 -6.38 4.39
N ILE A 16 -1.67 -6.99 5.37
CA ILE A 16 -2.53 -8.14 5.14
C ILE A 16 -3.71 -7.77 4.23
N ALA A 17 -4.34 -6.62 4.48
CA ALA A 17 -5.47 -6.16 3.66
C ALA A 17 -5.07 -5.97 2.20
N VAL A 18 -3.90 -5.36 1.95
CA VAL A 18 -3.42 -5.17 0.57
C VAL A 18 -3.14 -6.51 -0.10
N LEU A 19 -2.54 -7.46 0.63
CA LEU A 19 -2.26 -8.78 0.06
C LEU A 19 -3.53 -9.56 -0.25
N GLN A 20 -4.56 -9.42 0.57
CA GLN A 20 -5.80 -10.19 0.40
C GLN A 20 -6.77 -9.56 -0.59
N GLU A 21 -6.87 -8.23 -0.63
CA GLU A 21 -7.90 -7.53 -1.39
C GLU A 21 -7.34 -6.68 -2.53
N GLY A 22 -6.07 -6.35 -2.51
CA GLY A 22 -5.49 -5.43 -3.47
C GLY A 22 -5.15 -6.11 -4.80
N VAL A 23 -5.31 -5.35 -5.88
CA VAL A 23 -4.88 -5.75 -7.22
C VAL A 23 -3.73 -4.83 -7.62
N PHE A 24 -2.58 -5.41 -7.89
CA PHE A 24 -1.39 -4.66 -8.28
C PHE A 24 -1.62 -3.96 -9.61
N LEU A 25 -1.34 -2.65 -9.66
CA LEU A 25 -1.51 -1.85 -10.87
C LEU A 25 -0.19 -1.38 -11.47
N ALA A 26 0.71 -0.87 -10.64
CA ALA A 26 1.93 -0.26 -11.14
C ALA A 26 3.02 -0.23 -10.08
N GLU A 27 4.26 -0.14 -10.54
CA GLU A 27 5.42 -0.01 -9.67
C GLU A 27 6.30 1.10 -10.21
N ARG A 28 6.85 1.91 -9.30
CA ARG A 28 7.85 2.92 -9.63
C ARG A 28 9.03 2.76 -8.68
N LYS A 29 10.22 2.70 -9.27
CA LYS A 29 11.46 2.59 -8.51
C LYS A 29 12.14 3.94 -8.48
N ASP A 30 12.40 4.42 -7.28
CA ASP A 30 13.06 5.70 -7.04
C ASP A 30 13.95 5.50 -5.81
N ALA A 31 15.11 4.89 -6.05
CA ALA A 31 15.99 4.48 -4.97
C ALA A 31 16.25 5.63 -3.99
N PRO A 32 16.21 5.38 -2.67
CA PRO A 32 16.13 4.07 -2.02
C PRO A 32 14.72 3.52 -1.85
N LEU A 33 13.71 4.18 -2.40
CA LEU A 33 12.32 3.78 -2.27
C LEU A 33 11.83 3.04 -3.51
N ARG A 34 10.87 2.16 -3.29
CA ARG A 34 10.07 1.55 -4.33
C ARG A 34 8.61 1.77 -3.96
N MET A 35 7.83 2.28 -4.91
CA MET A 35 6.42 2.54 -4.69
C MET A 35 5.60 1.59 -5.53
N MET A 36 4.60 0.98 -4.91
CA MET A 36 3.69 0.06 -5.58
C MET A 36 2.27 0.57 -5.40
N LEU A 37 1.51 0.59 -6.48
CA LEU A 37 0.13 1.05 -6.47
C LEU A 37 -0.82 -0.14 -6.56
N TYR A 38 -1.78 -0.20 -5.66
CA TYR A 38 -2.80 -1.24 -5.62
C TYR A 38 -4.20 -0.64 -5.68
N ASP A 39 -5.06 -1.33 -6.42
CA ASP A 39 -6.49 -1.05 -6.46
C ASP A 39 -7.19 -1.88 -5.37
N MET A 40 -7.86 -1.21 -4.45
CA MET A 40 -8.59 -1.85 -3.35
C MET A 40 -10.10 -1.86 -3.60
N ASN A 41 -10.51 -1.65 -4.83
CA ASN A 41 -11.88 -1.58 -5.32
C ASN A 41 -12.54 -0.21 -5.07
N SER A 42 -12.68 0.23 -3.84
CA SER A 42 -13.31 1.53 -3.55
C SER A 42 -12.31 2.65 -3.30
N PHE A 43 -11.02 2.33 -3.28
CA PHE A 43 -9.93 3.29 -3.08
C PHE A 43 -8.63 2.67 -3.57
N TYR A 44 -7.55 3.45 -3.55
CA TYR A 44 -6.22 3.00 -3.95
C TYR A 44 -5.27 3.06 -2.77
N VAL A 45 -4.23 2.23 -2.81
CA VAL A 45 -3.17 2.25 -1.82
C VAL A 45 -1.82 2.30 -2.51
N GLU A 46 -1.01 3.28 -2.12
CA GLU A 46 0.40 3.30 -2.46
C GLU A 46 1.18 2.64 -1.33
N VAL A 47 2.02 1.68 -1.68
CA VAL A 47 2.90 1.00 -0.73
C VAL A 47 4.31 1.53 -0.94
N PHE A 48 4.89 2.10 0.11
CA PHE A 48 6.25 2.62 0.08
C PHE A 48 7.18 1.62 0.74
N PHE A 49 8.08 1.08 -0.06
CA PHE A 49 8.97 0.00 0.33
C PHE A 49 10.42 0.50 0.34
N LEU A 50 11.12 0.26 1.45
CA LEU A 50 12.53 0.61 1.59
C LEU A 50 13.39 -0.57 1.14
N ASN A 51 14.02 -0.46 -0.02
CA ASN A 51 14.85 -1.52 -0.58
C ASN A 51 16.00 -1.88 0.36
N ARG A 52 16.59 -0.87 0.99
CA ARG A 52 17.75 -1.05 1.87
C ARG A 52 17.49 -2.01 3.03
N TYR A 53 16.28 -1.93 3.59
CA TYR A 53 15.89 -2.75 4.74
C TYR A 53 14.96 -3.89 4.37
N ASN A 54 14.62 -3.99 3.10
CA ASN A 54 13.70 -5.02 2.58
C ASN A 54 12.40 -5.08 3.38
N LYS A 55 11.80 -3.90 3.61
CA LYS A 55 10.55 -3.84 4.37
C LYS A 55 9.69 -2.66 3.94
N VAL A 56 8.39 -2.79 4.23
CA VAL A 56 7.42 -1.71 3.99
C VAL A 56 7.66 -0.58 4.98
N ALA A 57 7.74 0.65 4.47
CA ALA A 57 7.89 1.84 5.29
C ALA A 57 6.53 2.36 5.75
N TRP A 58 5.60 2.54 4.80
CA TRP A 58 4.23 2.95 5.14
C TRP A 58 3.30 2.72 3.95
N PHE A 59 2.00 2.87 4.23
CA PHE A 59 0.94 2.81 3.23
C PHE A 59 0.25 4.16 3.15
N ASN A 60 -0.16 4.54 1.94
CA ASN A 60 -0.96 5.74 1.72
C ASN A 60 -2.22 5.37 0.96
N GLY A 61 -3.37 5.41 1.64
CA GLY A 61 -4.66 5.17 1.01
C GLY A 61 -5.23 6.47 0.48
N PHE A 62 -5.84 6.42 -0.71
CA PHE A 62 -6.44 7.62 -1.31
C PHE A 62 -7.52 7.24 -2.31
N THR A 63 -8.37 8.23 -2.63
CA THR A 63 -9.36 8.11 -3.70
C THR A 63 -8.92 8.96 -4.88
N SER A 64 -9.29 8.53 -6.08
CA SER A 64 -8.97 9.29 -7.29
C SER A 64 -10.04 10.35 -7.59
#